data_b5a68a1960fa89e2c076d8cebf1533ad
#
_entry.id   b5a68a1960fa89e2c076d8cebf1533ad
#
_cell.length_a   1.000
_cell.length_b   1.000
_cell.length_c   1.000
_cell.angle_alpha   90.00
_cell.angle_beta   90.00
_cell.angle_gamma   90.00
#
_symmetry.space_group_name_H-M   'P 1'
#
loop_
_entity.id
_entity.type
_entity.pdbx_description
1 polymer ?
#
loop_
_entity_poly.entity_id
_entity_poly.type
_entity_poly.pdbx_seq_one_letter_code
_entity_poly.pdbx_strand_id
1 'polypeptide(L)'
;MTLACRVIPCLDVAAGRVVKGVNFLNLRDMGDPVELAALYFEQGADELTFLDVTATVDERATMYDVVQRTAEQVFIPLTVGGGVRSADDVGRLLSVGADKVGVNSAAIARHDLIDEIADRFGAQVLVLSLDVKRAPTGPSERYPSGFVVTTHGGRTETDLDALAWAREAIDRGAGELLVNSIDADGTREGFDLELVSLMREVSSVPVIASGGAGSVEHFAPAVRAGADAVLAASVFHSGRLTVGQVKAAMAAEGIVVRDGAAIADAVSEGSGSS
;
A
#
# COMPACT_ATOMS: atom_id res chain seq x y z
N MET A 1 -20.41 -6.87 13.13
CA MET A 1 -19.11 -6.42 13.70
C MET A 1 -18.49 -5.47 12.68
N THR A 2 -18.12 -4.27 13.09
CA THR A 2 -17.40 -3.32 12.23
C THR A 2 -15.92 -3.71 12.27
N LEU A 3 -15.30 -3.95 11.12
CA LEU A 3 -13.86 -4.20 11.04
C LEU A 3 -13.10 -2.91 11.38
N ALA A 4 -11.96 -3.04 12.06
CA ALA A 4 -11.09 -1.91 12.34
C ALA A 4 -10.38 -1.46 11.04
N CYS A 5 -10.31 -0.14 10.83
CA CYS A 5 -9.52 0.43 9.75
C CYS A 5 -8.03 0.25 10.07
N ARG A 6 -7.24 -0.16 9.06
CA ARG A 6 -5.78 -0.31 9.18
C ARG A 6 -5.07 0.98 8.81
N VAL A 7 -4.04 1.32 9.59
CA VAL A 7 -3.10 2.42 9.27
C VAL A 7 -1.77 1.80 8.84
N ILE A 8 -1.38 2.07 7.59
CA ILE A 8 -0.28 1.39 6.90
C ILE A 8 0.82 2.40 6.53
N PRO A 9 1.95 2.45 7.22
CA PRO A 9 3.13 3.14 6.73
C PRO A 9 3.69 2.49 5.47
N CYS A 10 4.02 3.31 4.45
CA CYS A 10 4.64 2.87 3.21
C CYS A 10 6.07 3.39 3.13
N LEU A 11 7.02 2.50 2.86
CA LEU A 11 8.44 2.79 2.74
C LEU A 11 8.89 2.54 1.30
N ASP A 12 9.25 3.60 0.58
CA ASP A 12 9.91 3.50 -0.71
C ASP A 12 11.37 3.09 -0.48
N VAL A 13 11.77 1.93 -0.98
CA VAL A 13 13.11 1.35 -0.76
C VAL A 13 13.90 1.39 -2.06
N ALA A 14 15.11 1.97 -2.02
CA ALA A 14 16.09 1.98 -3.11
C ALA A 14 17.44 1.53 -2.60
N ALA A 15 18.04 0.52 -3.23
CA ALA A 15 19.37 0.00 -2.85
C ALA A 15 19.50 -0.28 -1.33
N GLY A 16 18.45 -0.82 -0.70
CA GLY A 16 18.44 -1.15 0.72
C GLY A 16 18.25 0.04 1.68
N ARG A 17 17.91 1.23 1.18
CA ARG A 17 17.65 2.43 1.99
C ARG A 17 16.25 2.94 1.74
N VAL A 18 15.59 3.47 2.77
CA VAL A 18 14.34 4.18 2.59
C VAL A 18 14.64 5.53 1.95
N VAL A 19 13.92 5.82 0.89
CA VAL A 19 14.09 7.05 0.12
C VAL A 19 12.78 7.83 0.01
N LYS A 20 12.88 9.13 -0.16
CA LYS A 20 11.74 9.98 -0.48
C LYS A 20 12.12 11.04 -1.49
N GLY A 21 11.27 11.18 -2.49
CA GLY A 21 11.37 12.22 -3.52
C GLY A 21 9.98 12.60 -4.02
N VAL A 22 9.87 13.75 -4.65
CA VAL A 22 8.65 14.13 -5.38
C VAL A 22 8.70 13.46 -6.75
N ASN A 23 7.69 12.64 -7.08
CA ASN A 23 7.64 11.86 -8.32
C ASN A 23 8.90 10.99 -8.56
N PHE A 24 9.48 10.43 -7.50
CA PHE A 24 10.71 9.64 -7.53
C PHE A 24 11.94 10.40 -8.08
N LEU A 25 11.93 11.73 -8.03
CA LEU A 25 13.06 12.58 -8.39
C LEU A 25 13.73 13.16 -7.15
N ASN A 26 15.05 13.38 -7.22
CA ASN A 26 15.87 13.92 -6.11
C ASN A 26 15.65 13.15 -4.79
N LEU A 27 15.79 11.83 -4.86
CA LEU A 27 15.61 10.94 -3.72
C LEU A 27 16.54 11.35 -2.56
N ARG A 28 15.96 11.52 -1.37
CA ARG A 28 16.67 11.74 -0.13
C ARG A 28 16.63 10.45 0.69
N ASP A 29 17.76 10.09 1.28
CA ASP A 29 17.85 8.97 2.22
C ASP A 29 17.09 9.36 3.51
N MET A 30 16.16 8.49 3.93
CA MET A 30 15.32 8.66 5.12
C MET A 30 15.69 7.69 6.24
N GLY A 31 16.60 6.73 6.01
CA GLY A 31 17.04 5.80 7.02
C GLY A 31 17.09 4.33 6.59
N ASP A 32 17.39 3.48 7.55
CA ASP A 32 17.34 2.02 7.37
C ASP A 32 15.88 1.53 7.38
N PRO A 33 15.45 0.72 6.39
CA PRO A 33 14.07 0.24 6.32
C PRO A 33 13.68 -0.66 7.50
N VAL A 34 14.61 -1.44 8.05
CA VAL A 34 14.33 -2.33 9.19
C VAL A 34 14.10 -1.52 10.47
N GLU A 35 14.95 -0.50 10.72
CA GLU A 35 14.80 0.41 11.87
C GLU A 35 13.49 1.19 11.80
N LEU A 36 13.14 1.71 10.62
CA LEU A 36 11.87 2.43 10.44
C LEU A 36 10.66 1.51 10.56
N ALA A 37 10.74 0.28 10.07
CA ALA A 37 9.69 -0.72 10.22
C ALA A 37 9.44 -1.04 11.71
N ALA A 38 10.51 -1.25 12.49
CA ALA A 38 10.41 -1.47 13.94
C ALA A 38 9.79 -0.25 14.65
N LEU A 39 10.22 0.95 14.31
CA LEU A 39 9.64 2.19 14.86
C LEU A 39 8.13 2.30 14.58
N TYR A 40 7.68 2.00 13.36
CA TYR A 40 6.26 2.07 13.03
C TYR A 40 5.46 0.96 13.70
N PHE A 41 6.04 -0.23 13.86
CA PHE A 41 5.44 -1.30 14.64
C PHE A 41 5.24 -0.87 16.10
N GLU A 42 6.25 -0.29 16.75
CA GLU A 42 6.15 0.27 18.12
C GLU A 42 5.11 1.40 18.23
N GLN A 43 4.94 2.19 17.17
CA GLN A 43 3.89 3.22 17.08
C GLN A 43 2.49 2.65 16.85
N GLY A 44 2.35 1.33 16.70
CA GLY A 44 1.07 0.63 16.53
C GLY A 44 0.57 0.57 15.10
N ALA A 45 1.44 0.52 14.10
CA ALA A 45 1.05 0.23 12.71
C ALA A 45 0.33 -1.12 12.61
N ASP A 46 -0.69 -1.20 11.75
CA ASP A 46 -1.45 -2.43 11.57
C ASP A 46 -0.85 -3.34 10.51
N GLU A 47 -0.08 -2.77 9.59
CA GLU A 47 0.57 -3.42 8.46
C GLU A 47 1.68 -2.48 7.95
N LEU A 48 2.66 -3.01 7.24
CA LEU A 48 3.69 -2.23 6.55
C LEU A 48 3.66 -2.53 5.06
N THR A 49 4.02 -1.53 4.25
CA THR A 49 4.23 -1.72 2.81
C THR A 49 5.62 -1.25 2.44
N PHE A 50 6.40 -2.13 1.78
CA PHE A 50 7.64 -1.78 1.10
C PHE A 50 7.39 -1.68 -0.39
N LEU A 51 7.82 -0.59 -1.00
CA LEU A 51 7.81 -0.41 -2.45
C LEU A 51 9.24 -0.35 -2.95
N ASP A 52 9.67 -1.39 -3.66
CA ASP A 52 10.95 -1.41 -4.36
C ASP A 52 10.87 -0.44 -5.55
N VAL A 53 11.53 0.69 -5.43
CA VAL A 53 11.60 1.73 -6.47
C VAL A 53 12.88 1.64 -7.29
N THR A 54 13.66 0.55 -7.14
CA THR A 54 14.91 0.31 -7.84
C THR A 54 14.69 -0.28 -9.23
N ALA A 55 15.63 -0.04 -10.13
CA ALA A 55 15.48 -0.40 -11.54
C ALA A 55 16.29 -1.63 -11.95
N THR A 56 17.23 -2.13 -11.13
CA THR A 56 18.22 -3.13 -11.54
C THR A 56 18.03 -4.48 -10.85
N VAL A 57 18.58 -5.53 -11.48
CA VAL A 57 18.49 -6.93 -10.97
C VAL A 57 19.33 -7.12 -9.70
N ASP A 58 20.49 -6.47 -9.61
CA ASP A 58 21.41 -6.59 -8.47
C ASP A 58 20.82 -5.93 -7.19
N GLU A 59 20.07 -4.84 -7.36
CA GLU A 59 19.41 -4.16 -6.27
C GLU A 59 18.22 -4.96 -5.71
N ARG A 60 17.61 -5.84 -6.51
CA ARG A 60 16.53 -6.73 -6.07
C ARG A 60 17.00 -7.77 -5.05
N ALA A 61 18.24 -8.25 -5.14
CA ALA A 61 18.81 -9.15 -4.13
C ALA A 61 18.88 -8.46 -2.75
N THR A 62 19.18 -7.17 -2.74
CA THR A 62 19.17 -6.33 -1.52
C THR A 62 17.77 -6.22 -0.93
N MET A 63 16.72 -6.15 -1.77
CA MET A 63 15.33 -6.10 -1.28
C MET A 63 14.92 -7.38 -0.55
N TYR A 64 15.31 -8.55 -1.03
CA TYR A 64 15.04 -9.82 -0.33
C TYR A 64 15.69 -9.87 1.06
N ASP A 65 16.94 -9.39 1.20
CA ASP A 65 17.63 -9.27 2.49
C ASP A 65 16.89 -8.31 3.43
N VAL A 66 16.48 -7.16 2.94
CA VAL A 66 15.70 -6.18 3.72
C VAL A 66 14.38 -6.78 4.21
N VAL A 67 13.64 -7.49 3.34
CA VAL A 67 12.38 -8.15 3.70
C VAL A 67 12.61 -9.19 4.79
N GLN A 68 13.62 -10.05 4.63
CA GLN A 68 13.94 -11.08 5.61
C GLN A 68 14.30 -10.48 6.97
N ARG A 69 15.19 -9.50 7.02
CA ARG A 69 15.61 -8.83 8.25
C ARG A 69 14.44 -8.10 8.93
N THR A 70 13.51 -7.56 8.16
CA THR A 70 12.31 -6.92 8.69
C THR A 70 11.37 -7.95 9.30
N ALA A 71 11.12 -9.06 8.61
CA ALA A 71 10.24 -10.13 9.09
C ALA A 71 10.75 -10.79 10.38
N GLU A 72 12.06 -10.75 10.64
CA GLU A 72 12.67 -11.23 11.89
C GLU A 72 12.42 -10.29 13.10
N GLN A 73 12.03 -9.03 12.87
CA GLN A 73 11.90 -8.01 13.93
C GLN A 73 10.49 -7.44 14.07
N VAL A 74 9.65 -7.56 13.05
CA VAL A 74 8.34 -6.94 12.99
C VAL A 74 7.27 -8.00 12.79
N PHE A 75 6.26 -8.02 13.67
CA PHE A 75 5.24 -9.08 13.76
C PHE A 75 3.85 -8.59 13.31
N ILE A 76 3.80 -7.70 12.33
CA ILE A 76 2.59 -7.28 11.62
C ILE A 76 2.74 -7.59 10.13
N PRO A 77 1.64 -7.75 9.38
CA PRO A 77 1.73 -8.09 7.97
C PRO A 77 2.61 -7.14 7.17
N LEU A 78 3.47 -7.71 6.32
CA LEU A 78 4.36 -6.99 5.42
C LEU A 78 3.94 -7.22 3.97
N THR A 79 3.50 -6.16 3.31
CA THR A 79 3.27 -6.13 1.87
C THR A 79 4.51 -5.64 1.15
N VAL A 80 4.96 -6.36 0.12
CA VAL A 80 6.10 -5.96 -0.71
C VAL A 80 5.65 -5.75 -2.16
N GLY A 81 5.87 -4.55 -2.68
CA GLY A 81 5.57 -4.20 -4.07
C GLY A 81 6.80 -3.67 -4.81
N GLY A 82 6.66 -3.46 -6.11
CA GLY A 82 7.72 -3.03 -6.99
C GLY A 82 8.46 -4.19 -7.65
N GLY A 83 8.68 -4.08 -8.94
CA GLY A 83 9.50 -5.01 -9.72
C GLY A 83 8.98 -6.45 -9.86
N VAL A 84 7.85 -6.83 -9.30
CA VAL A 84 7.24 -8.18 -9.41
C VAL A 84 6.70 -8.39 -10.82
N ARG A 85 7.13 -9.49 -11.49
CA ARG A 85 6.81 -9.79 -12.89
C ARG A 85 6.27 -11.20 -13.12
N SER A 86 6.39 -12.08 -12.14
CA SER A 86 6.02 -13.49 -12.24
C SER A 86 5.52 -14.05 -10.92
N ALA A 87 4.80 -15.17 -10.97
CA ALA A 87 4.42 -15.94 -9.79
C ALA A 87 5.65 -16.49 -9.02
N ASP A 88 6.78 -16.68 -9.70
CA ASP A 88 8.03 -17.10 -9.04
C ASP A 88 8.65 -15.96 -8.21
N ASP A 89 8.55 -14.70 -8.68
CA ASP A 89 8.97 -13.54 -7.87
C ASP A 89 8.14 -13.46 -6.59
N VAL A 90 6.81 -13.69 -6.69
CA VAL A 90 5.91 -13.77 -5.54
C VAL A 90 6.36 -14.85 -4.57
N GLY A 91 6.60 -16.08 -5.07
CA GLY A 91 7.06 -17.19 -4.24
C GLY A 91 8.37 -16.89 -3.49
N ARG A 92 9.30 -16.18 -4.12
CA ARG A 92 10.54 -15.75 -3.47
C ARG A 92 10.29 -14.72 -2.36
N LEU A 93 9.46 -13.70 -2.61
CA LEU A 93 9.12 -12.71 -1.59
C LEU A 93 8.45 -13.34 -0.37
N LEU A 94 7.49 -14.24 -0.60
CA LEU A 94 6.84 -14.99 0.48
C LEU A 94 7.84 -15.86 1.27
N SER A 95 8.81 -16.49 0.58
CA SER A 95 9.80 -17.35 1.23
C SER A 95 10.76 -16.61 2.15
N VAL A 96 10.93 -15.30 1.96
CA VAL A 96 11.79 -14.45 2.81
C VAL A 96 11.00 -13.63 3.83
N GLY A 97 9.68 -13.84 3.94
CA GLY A 97 8.86 -13.29 5.02
C GLY A 97 7.86 -12.21 4.65
N ALA A 98 7.65 -11.93 3.34
CA ALA A 98 6.50 -11.12 2.95
C ALA A 98 5.19 -11.90 3.17
N ASP A 99 4.14 -11.23 3.63
CA ASP A 99 2.79 -11.79 3.77
C ASP A 99 1.95 -11.56 2.52
N LYS A 100 2.16 -10.41 1.87
CA LYS A 100 1.44 -10.00 0.66
C LYS A 100 2.40 -9.42 -0.36
N VAL A 101 1.98 -9.43 -1.61
CA VAL A 101 2.75 -8.90 -2.73
C VAL A 101 1.91 -7.94 -3.55
N GLY A 102 2.45 -6.72 -3.77
CA GLY A 102 1.85 -5.68 -4.59
C GLY A 102 2.26 -5.82 -6.06
N VAL A 103 1.27 -5.88 -6.97
CA VAL A 103 1.51 -5.95 -8.41
C VAL A 103 0.75 -4.83 -9.11
N ASN A 104 1.39 -4.12 -10.05
CA ASN A 104 0.79 -3.06 -10.86
C ASN A 104 1.08 -3.30 -12.36
N SER A 105 2.12 -2.67 -12.92
CA SER A 105 2.41 -2.65 -14.36
C SER A 105 2.53 -4.04 -14.99
N ALA A 106 3.00 -5.04 -14.24
CA ALA A 106 3.10 -6.40 -14.75
C ALA A 106 1.71 -7.05 -14.93
N ALA A 107 0.76 -6.77 -14.03
CA ALA A 107 -0.61 -7.23 -14.19
C ALA A 107 -1.32 -6.54 -15.36
N ILE A 108 -1.06 -5.24 -15.57
CA ILE A 108 -1.59 -4.50 -16.72
C ILE A 108 -1.03 -5.06 -18.04
N ALA A 109 0.26 -5.40 -18.07
CA ALA A 109 0.88 -5.98 -19.25
C ALA A 109 0.44 -7.42 -19.54
N ARG A 110 0.08 -8.17 -18.49
CA ARG A 110 -0.35 -9.57 -18.58
C ARG A 110 -1.37 -9.86 -17.47
N HIS A 111 -2.65 -9.74 -17.82
CA HIS A 111 -3.77 -9.90 -16.89
C HIS A 111 -3.78 -11.29 -16.22
N ASP A 112 -3.43 -12.36 -16.96
CA ASP A 112 -3.35 -13.73 -16.45
C ASP A 112 -2.34 -13.92 -15.31
N LEU A 113 -1.44 -12.94 -15.07
CA LEU A 113 -0.55 -12.98 -13.92
C LEU A 113 -1.32 -12.95 -12.59
N ILE A 114 -2.49 -12.30 -12.57
CA ILE A 114 -3.36 -12.24 -11.39
C ILE A 114 -3.89 -13.65 -11.10
N ASP A 115 -4.40 -14.34 -12.12
CA ASP A 115 -4.92 -15.72 -12.01
C ASP A 115 -3.81 -16.67 -11.52
N GLU A 116 -2.62 -16.60 -12.15
CA GLU A 116 -1.47 -17.45 -11.77
C GLU A 116 -1.05 -17.28 -10.29
N ILE A 117 -1.05 -16.04 -9.80
CA ILE A 117 -0.70 -15.75 -8.40
C ILE A 117 -1.80 -16.25 -7.47
N ALA A 118 -3.07 -15.95 -7.79
CA ALA A 118 -4.21 -16.33 -6.97
C ALA A 118 -4.37 -17.86 -6.89
N ASP A 119 -4.20 -18.57 -8.00
CA ASP A 119 -4.27 -20.04 -8.05
C ASP A 119 -3.15 -20.70 -7.25
N ARG A 120 -1.94 -20.14 -7.29
CA ARG A 120 -0.77 -20.75 -6.64
C ARG A 120 -0.66 -20.43 -5.16
N PHE A 121 -1.04 -19.21 -4.73
CA PHE A 121 -0.78 -18.72 -3.39
C PHE A 121 -2.04 -18.28 -2.63
N GLY A 122 -3.18 -18.20 -3.31
CA GLY A 122 -4.44 -17.67 -2.80
C GLY A 122 -4.59 -16.16 -3.01
N ALA A 123 -5.83 -15.73 -3.17
CA ALA A 123 -6.17 -14.32 -3.41
C ALA A 123 -5.64 -13.37 -2.31
N GLN A 124 -5.61 -13.82 -1.06
CA GLN A 124 -5.18 -13.02 0.11
C GLN A 124 -3.72 -12.54 0.03
N VAL A 125 -2.89 -13.16 -0.81
CA VAL A 125 -1.49 -12.76 -1.03
C VAL A 125 -1.37 -11.59 -1.99
N LEU A 126 -2.35 -11.41 -2.89
CA LEU A 126 -2.24 -10.46 -3.98
C LEU A 126 -2.93 -9.13 -3.67
N VAL A 127 -2.14 -8.07 -3.59
CA VAL A 127 -2.59 -6.68 -3.57
C VAL A 127 -2.42 -6.11 -4.98
N LEU A 128 -3.53 -5.78 -5.65
CA LEU A 128 -3.46 -5.02 -6.90
C LEU A 128 -3.19 -3.56 -6.57
N SER A 129 -2.03 -3.05 -6.97
CA SER A 129 -1.72 -1.62 -6.89
C SER A 129 -2.23 -0.91 -8.13
N LEU A 130 -3.05 0.12 -7.94
CA LEU A 130 -3.59 0.96 -9.00
C LEU A 130 -3.08 2.40 -8.83
N ASP A 131 -2.22 2.83 -9.75
CA ASP A 131 -1.89 4.25 -9.88
C ASP A 131 -2.94 4.89 -10.79
N VAL A 132 -3.75 5.78 -10.24
CA VAL A 132 -4.94 6.32 -10.91
C VAL A 132 -4.84 7.83 -11.04
N LYS A 133 -5.22 8.34 -12.20
CA LYS A 133 -5.38 9.78 -12.50
C LYS A 133 -6.79 10.08 -12.96
N ARG A 134 -7.20 11.34 -12.82
CA ARG A 134 -8.37 11.84 -13.54
C ARG A 134 -8.09 11.79 -15.03
N ALA A 135 -9.05 11.26 -15.79
CA ALA A 135 -8.94 11.23 -17.25
C ALA A 135 -8.93 12.66 -17.80
N PRO A 136 -8.06 12.99 -18.78
CA PRO A 136 -7.91 14.37 -19.29
C PRO A 136 -9.19 15.00 -19.81
N THR A 137 -10.11 14.17 -20.32
CA THR A 137 -11.40 14.61 -20.87
C THR A 137 -12.56 14.42 -19.89
N GLY A 138 -12.28 13.99 -18.64
CA GLY A 138 -13.30 13.53 -17.71
C GLY A 138 -13.99 12.25 -18.18
N PRO A 139 -15.22 11.95 -17.67
CA PRO A 139 -15.99 10.79 -18.10
C PRO A 139 -16.21 10.79 -19.62
N SER A 140 -15.94 9.65 -20.25
CA SER A 140 -16.00 9.46 -21.69
C SER A 140 -16.33 8.02 -22.05
N GLU A 141 -16.54 7.72 -23.33
CA GLU A 141 -16.74 6.32 -23.78
C GLU A 141 -15.53 5.44 -23.43
N ARG A 142 -14.31 5.99 -23.49
CA ARG A 142 -13.08 5.28 -23.15
C ARG A 142 -12.87 5.14 -21.64
N TYR A 143 -13.20 6.16 -20.88
CA TYR A 143 -13.05 6.22 -19.43
C TYR A 143 -14.36 6.59 -18.76
N PRO A 144 -15.33 5.66 -18.68
CA PRO A 144 -16.67 5.93 -18.14
C PRO A 144 -16.67 6.44 -16.70
N SER A 145 -15.70 6.00 -15.89
CA SER A 145 -15.55 6.47 -14.51
C SER A 145 -14.99 7.89 -14.40
N GLY A 146 -14.40 8.43 -15.46
CA GLY A 146 -13.59 9.66 -15.41
C GLY A 146 -12.19 9.47 -14.85
N PHE A 147 -11.77 8.23 -14.60
CA PHE A 147 -10.46 7.89 -14.07
C PHE A 147 -9.74 6.89 -14.96
N VAL A 148 -8.43 7.09 -15.14
CA VAL A 148 -7.55 6.25 -15.98
C VAL A 148 -6.47 5.61 -15.13
N VAL A 149 -6.20 4.33 -15.40
CA VAL A 149 -5.05 3.63 -14.81
C VAL A 149 -3.76 4.08 -15.48
N THR A 150 -2.73 4.25 -14.68
CA THR A 150 -1.40 4.63 -15.15
C THR A 150 -0.35 3.58 -14.77
N THR A 151 0.78 3.62 -15.46
CA THR A 151 1.96 2.81 -15.18
C THR A 151 3.19 3.68 -14.93
N HIS A 152 4.30 3.05 -14.53
CA HIS A 152 5.57 3.72 -14.30
C HIS A 152 5.48 4.91 -13.32
N GLY A 153 4.74 4.73 -12.21
CA GLY A 153 4.56 5.77 -11.18
C GLY A 153 3.80 6.99 -11.71
N GLY A 154 2.69 6.75 -12.41
CA GLY A 154 1.81 7.81 -12.91
C GLY A 154 2.25 8.48 -14.20
N ARG A 155 3.36 8.03 -14.84
CA ARG A 155 3.94 8.72 -16.01
C ARG A 155 3.29 8.34 -17.32
N THR A 156 2.74 7.13 -17.44
CA THR A 156 2.17 6.61 -18.67
C THR A 156 0.72 6.22 -18.46
N GLU A 157 -0.20 6.92 -19.11
CA GLU A 157 -1.62 6.56 -19.12
C GLU A 157 -1.83 5.31 -19.98
N THR A 158 -2.77 4.49 -19.57
CA THR A 158 -3.20 3.27 -20.28
C THR A 158 -4.54 3.49 -20.97
N ASP A 159 -5.06 2.45 -21.61
CA ASP A 159 -6.41 2.44 -22.19
C ASP A 159 -7.46 1.90 -21.20
N LEU A 160 -7.09 1.69 -19.94
CA LEU A 160 -7.92 1.07 -18.93
C LEU A 160 -8.65 2.13 -18.08
N ASP A 161 -9.98 2.04 -18.06
CA ASP A 161 -10.79 2.71 -17.05
C ASP A 161 -10.50 2.10 -15.68
N ALA A 162 -10.29 2.94 -14.67
CA ALA A 162 -9.82 2.49 -13.37
C ALA A 162 -10.81 1.55 -12.66
N LEU A 163 -12.13 1.82 -12.75
CA LEU A 163 -13.14 0.98 -12.12
C LEU A 163 -13.36 -0.33 -12.87
N ALA A 164 -13.30 -0.31 -14.19
CA ALA A 164 -13.40 -1.52 -15.01
C ALA A 164 -12.23 -2.45 -14.74
N TRP A 165 -11.00 -1.91 -14.68
CA TRP A 165 -9.81 -2.68 -14.35
C TRP A 165 -9.84 -3.26 -12.93
N ALA A 166 -10.30 -2.49 -11.94
CA ALA A 166 -10.47 -2.99 -10.58
C ALA A 166 -11.41 -4.19 -10.51
N ARG A 167 -12.57 -4.13 -11.19
CA ARG A 167 -13.51 -5.26 -11.27
C ARG A 167 -12.88 -6.48 -11.91
N GLU A 168 -12.25 -6.31 -13.08
CA GLU A 168 -11.59 -7.41 -13.79
C GLU A 168 -10.54 -8.08 -12.91
N ALA A 169 -9.71 -7.28 -12.23
CA ALA A 169 -8.68 -7.83 -11.37
C ALA A 169 -9.23 -8.59 -10.15
N ILE A 170 -10.33 -8.12 -9.56
CA ILE A 170 -11.03 -8.83 -8.48
C ILE A 170 -11.60 -10.16 -9.00
N ASP A 171 -12.25 -10.15 -10.16
CA ASP A 171 -12.81 -11.36 -10.78
C ASP A 171 -11.72 -12.39 -11.10
N ARG A 172 -10.49 -11.96 -11.40
CA ARG A 172 -9.30 -12.80 -11.62
C ARG A 172 -8.63 -13.26 -10.32
N GLY A 173 -8.97 -12.72 -9.15
CA GLY A 173 -8.47 -13.16 -7.87
C GLY A 173 -7.58 -12.19 -7.12
N ALA A 174 -7.59 -10.90 -7.44
CA ALA A 174 -6.99 -9.90 -6.56
C ALA A 174 -7.72 -9.87 -5.21
N GLY A 175 -6.97 -10.03 -4.11
CA GLY A 175 -7.53 -10.10 -2.76
C GLY A 175 -7.65 -8.75 -2.07
N GLU A 176 -7.00 -7.72 -2.59
CA GLU A 176 -7.02 -6.37 -2.04
C GLU A 176 -6.66 -5.34 -3.12
N LEU A 177 -7.22 -4.13 -3.03
CA LEU A 177 -6.90 -3.01 -3.92
C LEU A 177 -6.12 -1.93 -3.16
N LEU A 178 -4.92 -1.59 -3.62
CA LEU A 178 -4.18 -0.40 -3.20
C LEU A 178 -4.40 0.69 -4.24
N VAL A 179 -5.22 1.67 -3.91
CA VAL A 179 -5.66 2.75 -4.80
C VAL A 179 -4.86 4.01 -4.50
N ASN A 180 -3.91 4.34 -5.36
CA ASN A 180 -3.07 5.51 -5.25
C ASN A 180 -3.52 6.60 -6.21
N SER A 181 -4.04 7.72 -5.69
CA SER A 181 -4.36 8.89 -6.50
C SER A 181 -3.08 9.65 -6.81
N ILE A 182 -2.66 9.59 -8.08
CA ILE A 182 -1.47 10.31 -8.57
C ILE A 182 -1.68 11.83 -8.52
N ASP A 183 -2.92 12.29 -8.73
CA ASP A 183 -3.25 13.71 -8.67
C ASP A 183 -3.17 14.25 -7.23
N ALA A 184 -3.48 13.44 -6.23
CA ALA A 184 -3.40 13.81 -4.83
C ALA A 184 -2.01 13.56 -4.23
N ASP A 185 -1.22 12.62 -4.78
CA ASP A 185 0.06 12.23 -4.19
C ASP A 185 1.05 13.40 -4.11
N GLY A 186 1.63 13.59 -2.93
CA GLY A 186 2.56 14.67 -2.62
C GLY A 186 1.91 16.03 -2.35
N THR A 187 0.62 16.24 -2.64
CA THR A 187 -0.08 17.52 -2.41
C THR A 187 -0.24 17.85 -0.93
N ARG A 188 -0.47 16.83 -0.09
CA ARG A 188 -0.81 16.94 1.34
C ARG A 188 -2.16 17.62 1.61
N GLU A 189 -3.06 17.60 0.64
CA GLU A 189 -4.39 18.24 0.71
C GLU A 189 -5.50 17.25 1.07
N GLY A 190 -5.17 15.99 1.28
CA GLY A 190 -6.07 14.90 1.63
C GLY A 190 -6.15 13.84 0.55
N PHE A 191 -6.77 12.71 0.90
CA PHE A 191 -7.03 11.62 -0.04
C PHE A 191 -8.08 12.02 -1.09
N ASP A 192 -8.04 11.42 -2.26
CA ASP A 192 -9.09 11.58 -3.28
C ASP A 192 -10.34 10.80 -2.86
N LEU A 193 -11.24 11.46 -2.14
CA LEU A 193 -12.43 10.84 -1.55
C LEU A 193 -13.42 10.35 -2.63
N GLU A 194 -13.48 11.03 -3.78
CA GLU A 194 -14.32 10.61 -4.91
C GLU A 194 -13.83 9.29 -5.48
N LEU A 195 -12.52 9.19 -5.75
CA LEU A 195 -11.92 7.96 -6.23
C LEU A 195 -12.10 6.79 -5.25
N VAL A 196 -11.89 7.04 -3.95
CA VAL A 196 -12.10 6.02 -2.90
C VAL A 196 -13.55 5.54 -2.88
N SER A 197 -14.52 6.45 -2.94
CA SER A 197 -15.95 6.11 -2.92
C SER A 197 -16.34 5.27 -4.14
N LEU A 198 -15.92 5.68 -5.34
CA LEU A 198 -16.19 4.94 -6.56
C LEU A 198 -15.53 3.54 -6.57
N MET A 199 -14.30 3.43 -6.06
CA MET A 199 -13.64 2.14 -5.91
C MET A 199 -14.38 1.24 -4.92
N ARG A 200 -14.88 1.78 -3.80
CA ARG A 200 -15.68 1.01 -2.84
C ARG A 200 -16.96 0.45 -3.46
N GLU A 201 -17.64 1.23 -4.32
CA GLU A 201 -18.87 0.77 -4.98
C GLU A 201 -18.67 -0.46 -5.86
N VAL A 202 -17.47 -0.62 -6.44
CA VAL A 202 -17.17 -1.72 -7.36
C VAL A 202 -16.40 -2.86 -6.72
N SER A 203 -15.85 -2.65 -5.52
CA SER A 203 -14.97 -3.61 -4.87
C SER A 203 -15.70 -4.52 -3.88
N SER A 204 -15.52 -5.83 -4.04
CA SER A 204 -15.90 -6.85 -3.03
C SER A 204 -14.76 -7.20 -2.08
N VAL A 205 -13.55 -6.66 -2.32
CA VAL A 205 -12.35 -6.87 -1.50
C VAL A 205 -11.96 -5.57 -0.78
N PRO A 206 -11.07 -5.61 0.23
CA PRO A 206 -10.63 -4.42 0.93
C PRO A 206 -10.01 -3.37 -0.01
N VAL A 207 -10.28 -2.09 0.28
CA VAL A 207 -9.74 -0.92 -0.43
C VAL A 207 -8.79 -0.16 0.48
N ILE A 208 -7.54 -0.02 0.06
CA ILE A 208 -6.51 0.79 0.71
C ILE A 208 -6.43 2.12 -0.02
N ALA A 209 -6.74 3.23 0.66
CA ALA A 209 -6.58 4.57 0.11
C ALA A 209 -5.13 5.05 0.26
N SER A 210 -4.56 5.61 -0.81
CA SER A 210 -3.20 6.15 -0.88
C SER A 210 -3.14 7.44 -1.69
N GLY A 211 -2.16 8.29 -1.34
CA GLY A 211 -1.92 9.58 -2.00
C GLY A 211 -2.67 10.75 -1.33
N GLY A 212 -1.93 11.82 -0.98
CA GLY A 212 -2.49 13.09 -0.51
C GLY A 212 -2.51 13.31 1.01
N ALA A 213 -2.22 12.33 1.85
CA ALA A 213 -2.20 12.50 3.29
C ALA A 213 -1.22 13.61 3.73
N GLY A 214 -1.69 14.58 4.53
CA GLY A 214 -0.89 15.73 4.99
C GLY A 214 -1.07 16.07 6.46
N SER A 215 -2.24 15.77 7.05
CA SER A 215 -2.58 16.02 8.44
C SER A 215 -3.49 14.92 8.99
N VAL A 216 -3.70 14.88 10.32
CA VAL A 216 -4.52 13.82 10.96
C VAL A 216 -5.99 13.87 10.53
N GLU A 217 -6.49 15.04 10.18
CA GLU A 217 -7.88 15.26 9.77
C GLU A 217 -8.20 14.61 8.42
N HIS A 218 -7.21 14.24 7.62
CA HIS A 218 -7.41 13.64 6.30
C HIS A 218 -7.84 12.17 6.37
N PHE A 219 -7.53 11.46 7.46
CA PHE A 219 -7.67 10.00 7.52
C PHE A 219 -9.12 9.54 7.72
N ALA A 220 -9.85 10.13 8.67
CA ALA A 220 -11.24 9.73 8.93
C ALA A 220 -12.17 9.94 7.72
N PRO A 221 -12.08 11.04 6.94
CA PRO A 221 -12.85 11.20 5.71
C PRO A 221 -12.62 10.08 4.69
N ALA A 222 -11.38 9.59 4.52
CA ALA A 222 -11.08 8.48 3.60
C ALA A 222 -11.78 7.18 4.01
N VAL A 223 -11.83 6.89 5.32
CA VAL A 223 -12.57 5.73 5.83
C VAL A 223 -14.08 5.88 5.63
N ARG A 224 -14.63 7.08 5.85
CA ARG A 224 -16.05 7.36 5.58
C ARG A 224 -16.40 7.27 4.10
N ALA A 225 -15.46 7.55 3.22
CA ALA A 225 -15.61 7.36 1.78
C ALA A 225 -15.55 5.88 1.36
N GLY A 226 -15.16 4.97 2.27
CA GLY A 226 -15.21 3.52 2.05
C GLY A 226 -13.86 2.82 2.07
N ALA A 227 -12.78 3.47 2.49
CA ALA A 227 -11.49 2.81 2.67
C ALA A 227 -11.52 1.87 3.87
N ASP A 228 -11.03 0.64 3.70
CA ASP A 228 -10.79 -0.35 4.76
C ASP A 228 -9.40 -0.17 5.41
N ALA A 229 -8.52 0.54 4.70
CA ALA A 229 -7.20 0.91 5.17
C ALA A 229 -6.74 2.24 4.56
N VAL A 230 -5.84 2.92 5.26
CA VAL A 230 -5.21 4.17 4.81
C VAL A 230 -3.69 4.00 4.81
N LEU A 231 -3.07 4.30 3.68
CA LEU A 231 -1.64 4.18 3.48
C LEU A 231 -1.02 5.56 3.32
N ALA A 232 0.06 5.83 4.03
CA ALA A 232 0.80 7.07 3.93
C ALA A 232 2.31 6.85 4.12
N ALA A 233 3.12 7.71 3.50
CA ALA A 233 4.57 7.64 3.53
C ALA A 233 5.18 8.90 4.16
N SER A 234 5.16 10.02 3.46
CA SER A 234 5.92 11.22 3.78
C SER A 234 5.57 11.85 5.12
N VAL A 235 4.33 11.77 5.57
CA VAL A 235 3.88 12.32 6.87
C VAL A 235 4.52 11.59 8.05
N PHE A 236 4.78 10.29 7.90
CA PHE A 236 5.45 9.46 8.90
C PHE A 236 6.97 9.63 8.84
N HIS A 237 7.58 9.51 7.65
CA HIS A 237 9.04 9.62 7.49
C HIS A 237 9.61 10.99 7.88
N SER A 238 8.83 12.06 7.71
CA SER A 238 9.23 13.41 8.11
C SER A 238 9.06 13.69 9.60
N GLY A 239 8.53 12.74 10.38
CA GLY A 239 8.22 12.93 11.80
C GLY A 239 7.08 13.92 12.06
N ARG A 240 6.31 14.31 11.06
CA ARG A 240 5.16 15.23 11.24
C ARG A 240 4.03 14.57 12.00
N LEU A 241 3.77 13.30 11.73
CA LEU A 241 2.75 12.50 12.40
C LEU A 241 3.36 11.16 12.83
N THR A 242 2.87 10.64 13.95
CA THR A 242 3.06 9.25 14.34
C THR A 242 1.82 8.43 13.97
N VAL A 243 1.97 7.12 13.84
CA VAL A 243 0.83 6.21 13.61
C VAL A 243 -0.17 6.32 14.76
N GLY A 244 0.31 6.39 16.00
CA GLY A 244 -0.54 6.54 17.19
C GLY A 244 -1.37 7.83 17.18
N GLN A 245 -0.80 8.96 16.72
CA GLN A 245 -1.55 10.23 16.59
C GLN A 245 -2.67 10.11 15.56
N VAL A 246 -2.42 9.46 14.41
CA VAL A 246 -3.42 9.22 13.37
C VAL A 246 -4.55 8.35 13.92
N LYS A 247 -4.24 7.22 14.57
CA LYS A 247 -5.24 6.34 15.18
C LYS A 247 -6.06 7.04 16.25
N ALA A 248 -5.42 7.82 17.12
CA ALA A 248 -6.13 8.58 18.16
C ALA A 248 -7.11 9.60 17.56
N ALA A 249 -6.71 10.32 16.50
CA ALA A 249 -7.59 11.25 15.80
C ALA A 249 -8.77 10.53 15.10
N MET A 250 -8.51 9.41 14.45
CA MET A 250 -9.54 8.57 13.83
C MET A 250 -10.55 8.04 14.86
N ALA A 251 -10.06 7.54 16.01
CA ALA A 251 -10.90 7.07 17.10
C ALA A 251 -11.77 8.19 17.70
N ALA A 252 -11.23 9.40 17.85
CA ALA A 252 -11.97 10.57 18.32
C ALA A 252 -13.13 10.95 17.38
N GLU A 253 -13.02 10.61 16.09
CA GLU A 253 -14.08 10.78 15.09
C GLU A 253 -14.99 9.54 14.92
N GLY A 254 -14.89 8.56 15.83
CA GLY A 254 -15.73 7.35 15.87
C GLY A 254 -15.33 6.26 14.88
N ILE A 255 -14.15 6.34 14.24
CA ILE A 255 -13.62 5.27 13.42
C ILE A 255 -13.04 4.17 14.33
N VAL A 256 -13.42 2.92 14.07
CA VAL A 256 -12.86 1.78 14.79
C VAL A 256 -11.43 1.54 14.29
N VAL A 257 -10.45 1.59 15.19
CA VAL A 257 -9.04 1.28 14.95
C VAL A 257 -8.56 0.23 15.95
N ARG A 258 -7.47 -0.47 15.66
CA ARG A 258 -6.83 -1.38 16.63
C ARG A 258 -6.04 -0.59 17.66
N ASP A 259 -6.07 -1.02 18.90
CA ASP A 259 -5.20 -0.46 19.92
C ASP A 259 -3.77 -1.00 19.74
N GLY A 260 -2.84 -0.11 19.40
CA GLY A 260 -1.44 -0.49 19.16
C GLY A 260 -0.69 -0.93 20.42
N ALA A 261 -1.10 -0.47 21.62
CA ALA A 261 -0.49 -0.86 22.86
C ALA A 261 -0.69 -2.35 23.18
N ALA A 262 -1.86 -2.91 22.83
CA ALA A 262 -2.16 -4.32 23.06
C ALA A 262 -1.30 -5.30 22.25
N ILE A 263 -0.72 -4.86 21.12
CA ILE A 263 0.13 -5.72 20.29
C ILE A 263 1.56 -5.77 20.85
N ALA A 264 2.09 -4.65 21.32
CA ALA A 264 3.42 -4.58 21.92
C ALA A 264 3.50 -5.36 23.25
N ASP A 265 2.46 -5.28 24.07
CA ASP A 265 2.37 -6.01 25.35
C ASP A 265 2.28 -7.53 25.14
N ALA A 266 1.51 -8.00 24.16
CA ALA A 266 1.38 -9.43 23.85
C ALA A 266 2.70 -10.07 23.35
N VAL A 267 3.53 -9.30 22.63
CA VAL A 267 4.85 -9.75 22.15
C VAL A 267 5.87 -9.79 23.31
N SER A 268 5.82 -8.81 24.21
CA SER A 268 6.72 -8.77 25.39
C SER A 268 6.45 -9.90 26.39
N GLU A 269 5.19 -10.30 26.58
CA GLU A 269 4.83 -11.43 27.46
C GLU A 269 5.18 -12.80 26.86
N GLY A 270 5.16 -12.93 25.52
CA GLY A 270 5.53 -14.19 24.83
C GLY A 270 7.02 -14.49 24.83
N SER A 271 7.88 -13.49 24.96
CA SER A 271 9.35 -13.65 24.95
C SER A 271 9.97 -13.95 26.32
N GLY A 272 9.17 -13.95 27.39
CA GLY A 272 9.59 -14.18 28.77
C GLY A 272 9.49 -15.62 29.30
N SER A 273 9.03 -16.58 28.47
CA SER A 273 8.87 -17.99 28.88
C SER A 273 9.60 -18.93 27.93
N SER A 274 10.93 -18.92 28.00
CA SER A 274 11.78 -19.98 27.43
C SER A 274 13.00 -20.19 28.32
#